data_c3888f438e91863f974fda8dbdc1a640
#
_entry.id   c3888f438e91863f974fda8dbdc1a640
#
_cell.length_a   1.000
_cell.length_b   1.000
_cell.length_c   1.000
_cell.angle_alpha   90.00
_cell.angle_beta   90.00
_cell.angle_gamma   90.00
#
_symmetry.space_group_name_H-M   'P 1'
#
loop_
_entity.id
_entity.type
_entity.pdbx_description
1 polymer ?
#
loop_
_entity_poly.entity_id
_entity_poly.type
_entity_poly.pdbx_seq_one_letter_code
_entity_poly.pdbx_strand_id
1 'polypeptide(L)'
;MSKASNFVNDFPSPGEAPTNYFYRTVWRWHFYAGLFVIPFMLMLATTGIIYLFKPQLDSLMYHNQMFVQPAGAMLPYTQQLEAAQRVYPDATIAKFTPNVAPNRSAEVELTTSDERTLTVFVNPYIGQVLGNRDEARNLQSVVRKLHGELMIGQIGDYLVELAACWGLVLLITGMYLWLPRRGFTVWGTLLPRWWSKNRRVFWRDLHAVPGFYSVLLVGFLILTGLPWSGFWGETFAQVWNQFPAQMSNDVPKSTVLTGSLNQNGGQVVPWAVEQLPMPQSSASEHQHHPGKDGASAIVIREGIPPGTPVNLDSVIRLAQAKGATAGFNVSLPKGKTGVYTVSGSPNDPTQEITMHIDQYTGEVLADVRWQDYGFVPKAVELGIAVHMGKYFGFGNQLLMLFACVVVIILCVSGLVLWWQRRPAGRIGVPTLPEHVQQWKTPLVIVAILGLVFPLVGFSLVTVLLLDYLVISRVPFLNRVLN
;
A
#
# COMPACT_ATOMS: atom_id res chain seq x y z
N MET A 1 -17.03 -55.35 15.04
CA MET A 1 -16.00 -55.83 14.10
C MET A 1 -15.71 -54.72 13.11
N SER A 2 -14.74 -54.03 13.39
CA SER A 2 -13.53 -53.55 12.76
C SER A 2 -13.64 -53.25 11.26
N LYS A 3 -13.81 -51.92 10.91
CA LYS A 3 -13.39 -51.32 9.64
C LYS A 3 -12.37 -50.21 9.96
N ALA A 4 -11.33 -50.56 10.67
CA ALA A 4 -10.14 -49.74 10.81
C ALA A 4 -9.03 -50.49 10.06
N SER A 5 -8.81 -50.08 8.81
CA SER A 5 -7.54 -50.31 8.10
C SER A 5 -7.76 -50.07 6.63
N ASN A 6 -7.32 -48.92 6.12
CA ASN A 6 -6.76 -48.70 4.78
C ASN A 6 -6.34 -47.25 4.59
N PHE A 7 -5.82 -46.62 5.67
CA PHE A 7 -5.35 -45.19 5.60
C PHE A 7 -3.82 -45.08 5.52
N VAL A 8 -3.09 -46.19 5.31
CA VAL A 8 -1.61 -46.18 5.41
C VAL A 8 -0.89 -46.13 4.06
N ASN A 9 -1.57 -46.27 2.92
CA ASN A 9 -0.89 -46.51 1.63
C ASN A 9 -0.94 -45.37 0.60
N ASP A 10 -1.06 -44.10 1.00
CA ASP A 10 -0.81 -42.96 0.08
C ASP A 10 0.61 -42.38 0.21
N PHE A 11 1.49 -43.02 0.94
CA PHE A 11 2.91 -42.71 0.99
C PHE A 11 3.68 -43.67 0.07
N PRO A 12 4.53 -43.13 -0.84
CA PRO A 12 5.36 -43.96 -1.69
C PRO A 12 6.28 -44.87 -0.84
N SER A 13 6.43 -46.14 -1.28
CA SER A 13 7.31 -47.13 -0.66
C SER A 13 8.79 -46.72 -0.73
N PRO A 14 9.67 -47.24 0.20
CA PRO A 14 11.10 -47.01 0.12
C PRO A 14 11.66 -47.58 -1.19
N GLY A 15 12.14 -46.69 -2.06
CA GLY A 15 12.66 -47.04 -3.41
C GLY A 15 12.17 -46.15 -4.55
N GLU A 16 11.26 -45.19 -4.31
CA GLU A 16 10.76 -44.27 -5.36
C GLU A 16 11.72 -43.10 -5.65
N ALA A 17 11.72 -42.70 -6.92
CA ALA A 17 12.67 -41.79 -7.57
C ALA A 17 12.93 -40.44 -6.85
N PRO A 18 14.09 -39.76 -7.13
CA PRO A 18 14.55 -38.51 -6.47
C PRO A 18 13.56 -37.34 -6.52
N THR A 19 12.63 -37.35 -7.46
CA THR A 19 11.56 -36.34 -7.63
C THR A 19 10.58 -36.26 -6.46
N ASN A 20 10.44 -37.33 -5.65
CA ASN A 20 9.52 -37.36 -4.53
C ASN A 20 10.03 -36.60 -3.30
N TYR A 21 11.36 -36.53 -3.09
CA TYR A 21 11.93 -35.80 -1.94
C TYR A 21 11.78 -34.30 -2.06
N PHE A 22 12.08 -33.74 -3.21
CA PHE A 22 11.94 -32.30 -3.45
C PHE A 22 10.48 -31.86 -3.33
N TYR A 23 9.54 -32.65 -3.86
CA TYR A 23 8.12 -32.39 -3.69
C TYR A 23 7.68 -32.34 -2.22
N ARG A 24 8.12 -33.32 -1.42
CA ARG A 24 7.81 -33.35 0.02
C ARG A 24 8.38 -32.14 0.74
N THR A 25 9.60 -31.71 0.39
CA THR A 25 10.23 -30.51 0.94
C THR A 25 9.44 -29.25 0.60
N VAL A 26 9.08 -29.06 -0.68
CA VAL A 26 8.26 -27.91 -1.11
C VAL A 26 6.89 -27.94 -0.45
N TRP A 27 6.28 -29.12 -0.32
CA TRP A 27 4.99 -29.24 0.36
C TRP A 27 5.07 -28.86 1.84
N ARG A 28 6.17 -29.22 2.56
CA ARG A 28 6.42 -28.75 3.94
C ARG A 28 6.56 -27.25 4.02
N TRP A 29 7.33 -26.64 3.13
CA TRP A 29 7.49 -25.18 3.09
C TRP A 29 6.17 -24.47 2.84
N HIS A 30 5.41 -24.94 1.87
CA HIS A 30 4.07 -24.41 1.58
C HIS A 30 3.14 -24.54 2.80
N PHE A 31 3.20 -25.64 3.50
CA PHE A 31 2.39 -25.89 4.69
C PHE A 31 2.75 -24.92 5.82
N TYR A 32 4.03 -24.83 6.20
CA TYR A 32 4.45 -23.96 7.31
C TYR A 32 4.26 -22.49 6.99
N ALA A 33 4.67 -22.06 5.79
CA ALA A 33 4.44 -20.71 5.32
C ALA A 33 2.94 -20.39 5.30
N GLY A 34 2.10 -21.32 4.82
CA GLY A 34 0.67 -21.16 4.82
C GLY A 34 0.08 -20.97 6.21
N LEU A 35 0.47 -21.79 7.18
CA LEU A 35 -0.02 -21.68 8.56
C LEU A 35 0.34 -20.32 9.18
N PHE A 36 1.55 -19.81 8.91
CA PHE A 36 1.98 -18.50 9.35
C PHE A 36 1.23 -17.36 8.63
N VAL A 37 1.09 -17.45 7.32
CA VAL A 37 0.60 -16.36 6.46
C VAL A 37 -0.93 -16.17 6.53
N ILE A 38 -1.70 -17.24 6.77
CA ILE A 38 -3.17 -17.23 6.75
C ILE A 38 -3.79 -16.12 7.60
N PRO A 39 -3.46 -15.90 8.88
CA PRO A 39 -4.10 -14.84 9.67
C PRO A 39 -3.85 -13.44 9.08
N PHE A 40 -2.65 -13.20 8.56
CA PHE A 40 -2.32 -11.93 7.92
C PHE A 40 -3.07 -11.74 6.61
N MET A 41 -3.12 -12.76 5.75
CA MET A 41 -3.83 -12.67 4.46
C MET A 41 -5.35 -12.52 4.64
N LEU A 42 -5.95 -13.15 5.64
CA LEU A 42 -7.36 -12.94 5.98
C LEU A 42 -7.59 -11.49 6.43
N MET A 43 -6.73 -10.96 7.27
CA MET A 43 -6.79 -9.56 7.71
C MET A 43 -6.58 -8.61 6.53
N LEU A 44 -5.53 -8.80 5.72
CA LEU A 44 -5.23 -7.98 4.55
C LEU A 44 -6.36 -7.99 3.53
N ALA A 45 -6.94 -9.16 3.21
CA ALA A 45 -8.05 -9.25 2.28
C ALA A 45 -9.31 -8.56 2.83
N THR A 46 -9.63 -8.74 4.11
CA THR A 46 -10.81 -8.12 4.73
C THR A 46 -10.68 -6.60 4.82
N THR A 47 -9.55 -6.10 5.30
CA THR A 47 -9.26 -4.67 5.38
C THR A 47 -9.16 -4.05 3.99
N GLY A 48 -8.57 -4.78 3.02
CA GLY A 48 -8.53 -4.38 1.62
C GLY A 48 -9.92 -4.18 1.02
N ILE A 49 -10.87 -5.09 1.26
CA ILE A 49 -12.27 -4.94 0.83
C ILE A 49 -12.88 -3.66 1.42
N ILE A 50 -12.71 -3.40 2.71
CA ILE A 50 -13.28 -2.20 3.35
C ILE A 50 -12.67 -0.93 2.74
N TYR A 51 -11.34 -0.90 2.56
CA TYR A 51 -10.65 0.25 2.00
C TYR A 51 -10.95 0.49 0.52
N LEU A 52 -11.15 -0.59 -0.25
CA LEU A 52 -11.53 -0.54 -1.66
C LEU A 52 -12.82 0.26 -1.89
N PHE A 53 -13.79 0.16 -0.96
CA PHE A 53 -15.05 0.89 -1.01
C PHE A 53 -15.04 2.20 -0.20
N LYS A 54 -13.84 2.74 0.10
CA LYS A 54 -13.68 4.01 0.84
C LYS A 54 -14.54 5.15 0.28
N PRO A 55 -14.58 5.45 -1.04
CA PRO A 55 -15.38 6.57 -1.55
C PRO A 55 -16.88 6.41 -1.27
N GLN A 56 -17.40 5.19 -1.38
CA GLN A 56 -18.81 4.89 -1.13
C GLN A 56 -19.12 4.95 0.38
N LEU A 57 -18.26 4.36 1.20
CA LEU A 57 -18.42 4.34 2.66
C LEU A 57 -18.31 5.75 3.25
N ASP A 58 -17.32 6.56 2.82
CA ASP A 58 -17.16 7.93 3.28
C ASP A 58 -18.40 8.78 2.89
N SER A 59 -18.90 8.63 1.65
CA SER A 59 -20.10 9.33 1.18
C SER A 59 -21.36 8.93 1.98
N LEU A 60 -21.42 7.71 2.48
CA LEU A 60 -22.53 7.25 3.32
C LEU A 60 -22.38 7.75 4.76
N MET A 61 -21.19 7.62 5.36
CA MET A 61 -20.93 7.94 6.75
C MET A 61 -20.92 9.45 7.02
N TYR A 62 -20.41 10.24 6.07
CA TYR A 62 -20.23 11.69 6.18
C TYR A 62 -21.14 12.46 5.22
N HIS A 63 -22.30 11.90 4.86
CA HIS A 63 -23.19 12.49 3.85
C HIS A 63 -23.50 13.97 4.11
N ASN A 64 -23.92 14.29 5.32
CA ASN A 64 -24.33 15.65 5.69
C ASN A 64 -23.17 16.65 5.76
N GLN A 65 -21.93 16.17 5.90
CA GLN A 65 -20.73 17.00 5.89
C GLN A 65 -20.18 17.18 4.48
N MET A 66 -20.25 16.13 3.65
CA MET A 66 -19.64 16.10 2.33
C MET A 66 -20.51 16.72 1.22
N PHE A 67 -21.84 16.72 1.39
CA PHE A 67 -22.76 17.21 0.37
C PHE A 67 -23.43 18.49 0.79
N VAL A 68 -23.50 19.43 -0.13
CA VAL A 68 -24.13 20.75 0.05
C VAL A 68 -25.09 21.05 -1.09
N GLN A 69 -26.06 21.94 -0.84
CA GLN A 69 -26.88 22.49 -1.91
C GLN A 69 -26.16 23.71 -2.52
N PRO A 70 -25.91 23.73 -3.85
CA PRO A 70 -25.38 24.91 -4.53
C PRO A 70 -26.28 26.14 -4.32
N ALA A 71 -25.69 27.25 -3.89
CA ALA A 71 -26.44 28.49 -3.57
C ALA A 71 -25.64 29.72 -4.00
N GLY A 72 -25.89 30.23 -5.20
CA GLY A 72 -25.24 31.44 -5.72
C GLY A 72 -23.76 31.23 -6.06
N ALA A 73 -22.96 32.28 -5.90
CA ALA A 73 -21.53 32.24 -6.14
C ALA A 73 -20.79 31.65 -4.93
N MET A 74 -19.71 30.87 -5.20
CA MET A 74 -18.84 30.38 -4.14
C MET A 74 -18.06 31.55 -3.53
N LEU A 75 -17.85 31.47 -2.21
CA LEU A 75 -16.95 32.36 -1.48
C LEU A 75 -15.50 32.16 -1.95
N PRO A 76 -14.66 33.21 -1.89
CA PRO A 76 -13.22 33.05 -2.04
C PRO A 76 -12.67 31.95 -1.14
N TYR A 77 -11.67 31.20 -1.61
CA TYR A 77 -11.08 30.07 -0.85
C TYR A 77 -10.46 30.52 0.47
N THR A 78 -9.88 31.72 0.50
CA THR A 78 -9.38 32.34 1.74
C THR A 78 -10.51 32.52 2.76
N GLN A 79 -11.70 32.96 2.36
CA GLN A 79 -12.84 33.11 3.28
C GLN A 79 -13.39 31.78 3.78
N GLN A 80 -13.36 30.73 2.94
CA GLN A 80 -13.73 29.37 3.34
C GLN A 80 -12.75 28.84 4.41
N LEU A 81 -11.45 29.07 4.22
CA LEU A 81 -10.41 28.72 5.18
C LEU A 81 -10.56 29.47 6.50
N GLU A 82 -10.80 30.78 6.45
CA GLU A 82 -11.06 31.63 7.62
C GLU A 82 -12.32 31.18 8.39
N ALA A 83 -13.31 30.63 7.71
CA ALA A 83 -14.49 30.10 8.36
C ALA A 83 -14.16 28.90 9.25
N ALA A 84 -13.28 28.00 8.82
CA ALA A 84 -12.78 26.94 9.65
C ALA A 84 -11.92 27.46 10.81
N GLN A 85 -11.05 28.45 10.57
CA GLN A 85 -10.21 29.07 11.61
C GLN A 85 -11.03 29.76 12.70
N ARG A 86 -12.17 30.37 12.35
CA ARG A 86 -13.07 30.99 13.35
C ARG A 86 -13.67 29.97 14.32
N VAL A 87 -13.94 28.74 13.86
CA VAL A 87 -14.47 27.67 14.71
C VAL A 87 -13.35 27.00 15.51
N TYR A 88 -12.13 26.98 14.99
CA TYR A 88 -10.95 26.41 15.62
C TYR A 88 -9.82 27.44 15.75
N PRO A 89 -9.98 28.49 16.61
CA PRO A 89 -9.05 29.63 16.63
C PRO A 89 -7.61 29.27 17.00
N ASP A 90 -7.44 28.27 17.87
CA ASP A 90 -6.14 27.83 18.38
C ASP A 90 -5.51 26.70 17.50
N ALA A 91 -6.17 26.31 16.40
CA ALA A 91 -5.66 25.26 15.54
C ALA A 91 -4.73 25.83 14.47
N THR A 92 -3.73 25.04 14.09
CA THR A 92 -2.85 25.31 12.96
C THR A 92 -3.40 24.68 11.70
N ILE A 93 -3.73 25.49 10.69
CA ILE A 93 -4.17 24.96 9.41
C ILE A 93 -2.98 24.40 8.65
N ALA A 94 -3.13 23.17 8.17
CA ALA A 94 -2.10 22.47 7.43
C ALA A 94 -2.37 22.44 5.91
N LYS A 95 -3.66 22.25 5.52
CA LYS A 95 -3.98 21.95 4.12
C LYS A 95 -5.42 22.40 3.80
N PHE A 96 -5.64 22.82 2.57
CA PHE A 96 -6.95 23.14 2.01
C PHE A 96 -7.20 22.31 0.74
N THR A 97 -8.39 21.72 0.64
CA THR A 97 -8.84 20.99 -0.56
C THR A 97 -10.10 21.68 -1.09
N PRO A 98 -10.04 22.27 -2.28
CA PRO A 98 -11.22 22.85 -2.93
C PRO A 98 -12.31 21.79 -3.15
N ASN A 99 -13.57 22.21 -3.14
CA ASN A 99 -14.68 21.32 -3.45
C ASN A 99 -14.52 20.71 -4.86
N VAL A 100 -14.65 19.39 -4.94
CA VAL A 100 -14.44 18.62 -6.18
C VAL A 100 -15.60 18.74 -7.18
N ALA A 101 -16.75 19.19 -6.71
CA ALA A 101 -17.97 19.41 -7.51
C ALA A 101 -18.84 20.48 -6.84
N PRO A 102 -19.77 21.12 -7.59
CA PRO A 102 -20.64 22.16 -7.02
C PRO A 102 -21.45 21.72 -5.80
N ASN A 103 -21.85 20.47 -5.73
CA ASN A 103 -22.61 19.91 -4.61
C ASN A 103 -21.74 19.30 -3.50
N ARG A 104 -20.45 19.67 -3.43
CA ARG A 104 -19.50 19.16 -2.44
C ARG A 104 -18.97 20.28 -1.55
N SER A 105 -18.72 19.97 -0.30
CA SER A 105 -18.01 20.83 0.64
C SER A 105 -16.53 20.97 0.25
N ALA A 106 -15.91 22.06 0.66
CA ALA A 106 -14.46 22.17 0.74
C ALA A 106 -13.96 21.50 2.03
N GLU A 107 -12.69 21.08 2.04
CA GLU A 107 -12.09 20.42 3.20
C GLU A 107 -10.88 21.23 3.69
N VAL A 108 -10.84 21.50 5.00
CA VAL A 108 -9.72 22.18 5.68
C VAL A 108 -9.12 21.21 6.68
N GLU A 109 -7.87 20.80 6.44
CA GLU A 109 -7.14 19.99 7.42
C GLU A 109 -6.40 20.92 8.39
N LEU A 110 -6.60 20.65 9.68
CA LEU A 110 -5.98 21.42 10.75
C LEU A 110 -5.53 20.51 11.90
N THR A 111 -4.52 20.98 12.62
CA THR A 111 -4.04 20.36 13.85
C THR A 111 -4.48 21.21 15.03
N THR A 112 -5.24 20.64 15.93
CA THR A 112 -5.73 21.29 17.15
C THR A 112 -4.62 21.40 18.20
N SER A 113 -4.83 22.20 19.25
CA SER A 113 -3.86 22.41 20.35
C SER A 113 -3.56 21.12 21.14
N ASP A 114 -4.47 20.14 21.11
CA ASP A 114 -4.30 18.79 21.68
C ASP A 114 -3.74 17.78 20.65
N GLU A 115 -3.06 18.26 19.60
CA GLU A 115 -2.36 17.49 18.57
C GLU A 115 -3.25 16.55 17.73
N ARG A 116 -4.57 16.76 17.70
CA ARG A 116 -5.44 16.00 16.80
C ARG A 116 -5.47 16.62 15.42
N THR A 117 -5.32 15.79 14.40
CA THR A 117 -5.52 16.19 13.01
C THR A 117 -6.98 15.97 12.62
N LEU A 118 -7.66 17.06 12.28
CA LEU A 118 -9.06 17.07 11.87
C LEU A 118 -9.19 17.55 10.45
N THR A 119 -10.03 16.89 9.63
CA THR A 119 -10.58 17.44 8.39
C THR A 119 -11.92 18.11 8.71
N VAL A 120 -12.00 19.41 8.51
CA VAL A 120 -13.19 20.24 8.72
C VAL A 120 -13.86 20.47 7.38
N PHE A 121 -15.14 20.17 7.29
CA PHE A 121 -15.96 20.36 6.08
C PHE A 121 -16.62 21.73 6.09
N VAL A 122 -16.41 22.52 5.03
CA VAL A 122 -16.90 23.89 4.90
C VAL A 122 -17.82 24.01 3.69
N ASN A 123 -19.01 24.57 3.87
CA ASN A 123 -19.90 24.90 2.77
C ASN A 123 -19.31 26.05 1.94
N PRO A 124 -18.96 25.81 0.65
CA PRO A 124 -18.23 26.79 -0.15
C PRO A 124 -19.07 28.03 -0.52
N TYR A 125 -20.38 28.00 -0.34
CA TYR A 125 -21.28 29.10 -0.68
C TYR A 125 -21.53 30.08 0.46
N ILE A 126 -21.62 29.57 1.69
CA ILE A 126 -22.01 30.38 2.86
C ILE A 126 -20.97 30.36 4.01
N GLY A 127 -19.86 29.63 3.84
CA GLY A 127 -18.79 29.54 4.84
C GLY A 127 -19.20 28.83 6.14
N GLN A 128 -20.29 28.06 6.14
CA GLN A 128 -20.70 27.30 7.30
C GLN A 128 -19.84 26.05 7.48
N VAL A 129 -19.32 25.83 8.69
CA VAL A 129 -18.68 24.56 9.07
C VAL A 129 -19.77 23.51 9.29
N LEU A 130 -19.72 22.43 8.52
CA LEU A 130 -20.70 21.34 8.50
C LEU A 130 -20.39 20.23 9.50
N GLY A 131 -19.15 20.19 9.98
CA GLY A 131 -18.64 19.17 10.89
C GLY A 131 -17.16 18.86 10.64
N ASN A 132 -16.65 17.86 11.32
CA ASN A 132 -15.27 17.44 11.18
C ASN A 132 -15.15 15.91 11.13
N ARG A 133 -13.97 15.44 10.68
CA ARG A 133 -13.54 14.04 10.70
C ARG A 133 -12.16 13.97 11.35
N ASP A 134 -12.04 13.16 12.40
CA ASP A 134 -10.74 12.87 13.04
C ASP A 134 -9.92 11.92 12.15
N GLU A 135 -8.75 12.39 11.67
CA GLU A 135 -7.92 11.63 10.73
C GLU A 135 -7.20 10.45 11.38
N ALA A 136 -7.09 10.42 12.69
CA ALA A 136 -6.51 9.29 13.40
C ALA A 136 -7.53 8.18 13.74
N ARG A 137 -8.82 8.54 13.90
CA ARG A 137 -9.86 7.67 14.47
C ARG A 137 -10.98 7.29 13.52
N ASN A 138 -11.01 7.83 12.29
CA ASN A 138 -12.02 7.45 11.32
C ASN A 138 -11.83 6.00 10.85
N LEU A 139 -12.90 5.38 10.33
CA LEU A 139 -12.90 3.97 9.88
C LEU A 139 -11.74 3.68 8.91
N GLN A 140 -11.53 4.56 7.94
CA GLN A 140 -10.54 4.32 6.88
C GLN A 140 -9.10 4.36 7.41
N SER A 141 -8.83 5.24 8.38
CA SER A 141 -7.53 5.33 9.04
C SER A 141 -7.24 4.11 9.91
N VAL A 142 -8.24 3.64 10.66
CA VAL A 142 -8.14 2.39 11.44
C VAL A 142 -7.89 1.21 10.52
N VAL A 143 -8.67 1.08 9.44
CA VAL A 143 -8.53 -0.01 8.45
C VAL A 143 -7.16 0.04 7.78
N ARG A 144 -6.67 1.22 7.38
CA ARG A 144 -5.35 1.40 6.78
C ARG A 144 -4.22 1.01 7.74
N LYS A 145 -4.29 1.50 8.99
CA LYS A 145 -3.31 1.13 10.04
C LYS A 145 -3.33 -0.37 10.33
N LEU A 146 -4.51 -0.98 10.36
CA LEU A 146 -4.61 -2.43 10.53
C LEU A 146 -4.00 -3.17 9.34
N HIS A 147 -4.27 -2.70 8.11
CA HIS A 147 -3.76 -3.30 6.87
C HIS A 147 -2.23 -3.22 6.77
N GLY A 148 -1.62 -2.07 7.07
CA GLY A 148 -0.18 -1.85 6.89
C GLY A 148 0.66 -2.17 8.13
N GLU A 149 0.16 -1.91 9.33
CA GLU A 149 0.97 -1.91 10.55
C GLU A 149 0.31 -2.61 11.77
N LEU A 150 -0.78 -3.37 11.56
CA LEU A 150 -1.49 -4.12 12.62
C LEU A 150 -1.88 -3.27 13.84
N MET A 151 -2.02 -1.96 13.70
CA MET A 151 -2.22 -0.99 14.80
C MET A 151 -1.09 -0.95 15.85
N ILE A 152 0.06 -1.57 15.61
CA ILE A 152 1.20 -1.64 16.54
C ILE A 152 2.48 -0.99 15.96
N GLY A 153 2.33 -0.15 14.92
CA GLY A 153 3.41 0.62 14.33
C GLY A 153 4.45 -0.23 13.61
N GLN A 154 5.72 0.15 13.67
CA GLN A 154 6.81 -0.42 12.90
C GLN A 154 6.95 -1.96 13.05
N ILE A 155 6.71 -2.50 14.23
CA ILE A 155 6.76 -3.96 14.43
C ILE A 155 5.64 -4.65 13.62
N GLY A 156 4.46 -4.05 13.60
CA GLY A 156 3.33 -4.55 12.81
C GLY A 156 3.62 -4.49 11.31
N ASP A 157 4.21 -3.41 10.84
CA ASP A 157 4.62 -3.23 9.45
C ASP A 157 5.62 -4.32 9.02
N TYR A 158 6.67 -4.58 9.80
CA TYR A 158 7.61 -5.67 9.52
C TYR A 158 6.95 -7.05 9.51
N LEU A 159 5.95 -7.29 10.35
CA LEU A 159 5.19 -8.55 10.36
C LEU A 159 4.31 -8.69 9.12
N VAL A 160 3.66 -7.62 8.69
CA VAL A 160 2.86 -7.59 7.45
C VAL A 160 3.76 -7.80 6.23
N GLU A 161 4.89 -7.09 6.16
CA GLU A 161 5.89 -7.28 5.10
C GLU A 161 6.39 -8.71 5.05
N LEU A 162 6.77 -9.28 6.20
CA LEU A 162 7.21 -10.67 6.29
C LEU A 162 6.14 -11.63 5.77
N ALA A 163 4.88 -11.43 6.16
CA ALA A 163 3.76 -12.24 5.69
C ALA A 163 3.52 -12.09 4.19
N ALA A 164 3.64 -10.88 3.63
CA ALA A 164 3.54 -10.61 2.20
C ALA A 164 4.66 -11.32 1.42
N CYS A 165 5.91 -11.22 1.87
CA CYS A 165 7.05 -11.90 1.27
C CYS A 165 6.88 -13.44 1.31
N TRP A 166 6.43 -14.00 2.44
CA TRP A 166 6.08 -15.43 2.52
C TRP A 166 4.88 -15.77 1.63
N GLY A 167 3.97 -14.83 1.39
CA GLY A 167 2.87 -14.96 0.42
C GLY A 167 3.40 -15.21 -1.00
N LEU A 168 4.45 -14.49 -1.44
CA LEU A 168 5.10 -14.76 -2.74
C LEU A 168 5.71 -16.17 -2.79
N VAL A 169 6.35 -16.60 -1.69
CA VAL A 169 6.86 -17.98 -1.59
C VAL A 169 5.73 -19.00 -1.71
N LEU A 170 4.56 -18.72 -1.10
CA LEU A 170 3.37 -19.58 -1.22
C LEU A 170 2.85 -19.64 -2.65
N LEU A 171 2.84 -18.54 -3.41
CA LEU A 171 2.42 -18.54 -4.81
C LEU A 171 3.36 -19.43 -5.65
N ILE A 172 4.67 -19.28 -5.50
CA ILE A 172 5.67 -20.07 -6.24
C ILE A 172 5.58 -21.55 -5.87
N THR A 173 5.56 -21.86 -4.58
CA THR A 173 5.47 -23.24 -4.10
C THR A 173 4.11 -23.88 -4.42
N GLY A 174 3.02 -23.10 -4.35
CA GLY A 174 1.69 -23.53 -4.72
C GLY A 174 1.58 -23.88 -6.21
N MET A 175 2.16 -23.07 -7.09
CA MET A 175 2.23 -23.34 -8.51
C MET A 175 3.00 -24.63 -8.80
N TYR A 176 4.15 -24.83 -8.13
CA TYR A 176 4.91 -26.06 -8.25
C TYR A 176 4.13 -27.29 -7.78
N LEU A 177 3.38 -27.20 -6.67
CA LEU A 177 2.56 -28.29 -6.13
C LEU A 177 1.32 -28.59 -6.99
N TRP A 178 0.78 -27.57 -7.66
CA TRP A 178 -0.36 -27.69 -8.56
C TRP A 178 -0.02 -28.46 -9.85
N LEU A 179 1.23 -28.36 -10.36
CA LEU A 179 1.64 -29.02 -11.61
C LEU A 179 1.34 -30.53 -11.59
N PRO A 180 0.59 -31.06 -12.56
CA PRO A 180 0.24 -32.48 -12.63
C PRO A 180 1.45 -33.34 -12.95
N ARG A 181 1.67 -34.43 -12.18
CA ARG A 181 2.81 -35.35 -12.35
C ARG A 181 2.44 -36.69 -12.96
N ARG A 182 1.18 -37.09 -12.92
CA ARG A 182 0.66 -38.40 -13.37
C ARG A 182 -0.46 -38.22 -14.39
N GLY A 183 -0.18 -37.51 -15.49
CA GLY A 183 -1.17 -37.20 -16.51
C GLY A 183 -2.00 -35.96 -16.22
N PHE A 184 -2.35 -35.27 -17.27
CA PHE A 184 -3.17 -34.05 -17.22
C PHE A 184 -4.65 -34.42 -17.32
N THR A 185 -5.45 -33.93 -16.39
CA THR A 185 -6.91 -34.02 -16.44
C THR A 185 -7.50 -32.62 -16.29
N VAL A 186 -8.46 -32.26 -17.14
CA VAL A 186 -9.11 -30.95 -17.07
C VAL A 186 -9.78 -30.76 -15.69
N TRP A 187 -10.53 -31.78 -15.25
CA TRP A 187 -11.21 -31.75 -13.97
C TRP A 187 -10.25 -32.07 -12.81
N GLY A 188 -10.17 -31.13 -11.87
CA GLY A 188 -9.26 -31.17 -10.73
C GLY A 188 -7.89 -30.56 -10.98
N THR A 189 -7.61 -30.12 -12.23
CA THR A 189 -6.43 -29.32 -12.57
C THR A 189 -6.83 -27.91 -12.99
N LEU A 190 -7.65 -27.78 -14.05
CA LEU A 190 -8.14 -26.49 -14.53
C LEU A 190 -9.53 -26.16 -14.05
N LEU A 191 -10.41 -27.16 -13.87
CA LEU A 191 -11.76 -26.97 -13.39
C LEU A 191 -11.99 -27.79 -12.11
N PRO A 192 -12.60 -27.20 -11.07
CA PRO A 192 -12.87 -27.91 -9.83
C PRO A 192 -13.98 -28.95 -10.01
N ARG A 193 -13.87 -30.07 -9.31
CA ARG A 193 -14.86 -31.14 -9.29
C ARG A 193 -15.97 -30.85 -8.29
N TRP A 194 -16.87 -29.90 -8.61
CA TRP A 194 -17.96 -29.45 -7.73
C TRP A 194 -18.92 -30.55 -7.28
N TRP A 195 -19.06 -31.60 -8.10
CA TRP A 195 -19.96 -32.76 -7.84
C TRP A 195 -19.31 -33.88 -7.03
N SER A 196 -18.06 -33.72 -6.62
CA SER A 196 -17.36 -34.75 -5.86
C SER A 196 -18.02 -34.97 -4.50
N LYS A 197 -18.48 -36.22 -4.23
CA LYS A 197 -18.98 -36.62 -2.92
C LYS A 197 -17.85 -36.68 -1.86
N ASN A 198 -16.61 -36.74 -2.30
CA ASN A 198 -15.44 -36.72 -1.42
C ASN A 198 -15.10 -35.28 -1.01
N ARG A 199 -15.42 -34.94 0.24
CA ARG A 199 -15.18 -33.60 0.80
C ARG A 199 -13.72 -33.15 0.68
N ARG A 200 -12.74 -34.07 0.80
CA ARG A 200 -11.32 -33.76 0.67
C ARG A 200 -10.97 -33.35 -0.76
N VAL A 201 -11.52 -34.02 -1.76
CA VAL A 201 -11.34 -33.67 -3.17
C VAL A 201 -11.95 -32.32 -3.47
N PHE A 202 -13.15 -32.02 -2.96
CA PHE A 202 -13.80 -30.73 -3.10
C PHE A 202 -12.93 -29.58 -2.54
N TRP A 203 -12.50 -29.69 -1.28
CA TRP A 203 -11.69 -28.64 -0.65
C TRP A 203 -10.32 -28.50 -1.29
N ARG A 204 -9.70 -29.59 -1.76
CA ARG A 204 -8.44 -29.53 -2.51
C ARG A 204 -8.61 -28.77 -3.82
N ASP A 205 -9.65 -29.05 -4.58
CA ASP A 205 -9.90 -28.40 -5.86
C ASP A 205 -10.29 -26.93 -5.64
N LEU A 206 -11.04 -26.62 -4.58
CA LEU A 206 -11.36 -25.24 -4.17
C LEU A 206 -10.13 -24.45 -3.74
N HIS A 207 -9.07 -25.09 -3.28
CA HIS A 207 -7.80 -24.45 -2.98
C HIS A 207 -6.89 -24.36 -4.22
N ALA A 208 -6.68 -25.45 -4.91
CA ALA A 208 -5.69 -25.55 -5.96
C ALA A 208 -6.07 -24.82 -7.25
N VAL A 209 -7.35 -24.91 -7.67
CA VAL A 209 -7.80 -24.35 -8.96
C VAL A 209 -7.90 -22.82 -8.91
N PRO A 210 -8.61 -22.19 -7.94
CA PRO A 210 -8.56 -20.73 -7.80
C PRO A 210 -7.14 -20.22 -7.51
N GLY A 211 -6.35 -20.99 -6.74
CA GLY A 211 -4.96 -20.67 -6.47
C GLY A 211 -4.13 -20.52 -7.73
N PHE A 212 -4.27 -21.44 -8.69
CA PHE A 212 -3.61 -21.36 -9.99
C PHE A 212 -3.99 -20.09 -10.76
N TYR A 213 -5.29 -19.84 -10.94
CA TYR A 213 -5.75 -18.68 -11.71
C TYR A 213 -5.43 -17.34 -11.07
N SER A 214 -5.34 -17.30 -9.74
CA SER A 214 -5.08 -16.05 -8.99
C SER A 214 -3.60 -15.70 -8.84
N VAL A 215 -2.67 -16.57 -9.23
CA VAL A 215 -1.22 -16.35 -9.01
C VAL A 215 -0.75 -14.97 -9.48
N LEU A 216 -1.12 -14.59 -10.70
CA LEU A 216 -0.70 -13.29 -11.25
C LEU A 216 -1.39 -12.14 -10.52
N LEU A 217 -2.67 -12.27 -10.21
CA LEU A 217 -3.44 -11.21 -9.57
C LEU A 217 -3.04 -11.01 -8.10
N VAL A 218 -2.89 -12.09 -7.34
CA VAL A 218 -2.43 -12.01 -5.94
C VAL A 218 -0.97 -11.61 -5.87
N GLY A 219 -0.14 -12.13 -6.78
CA GLY A 219 1.26 -11.70 -6.91
C GLY A 219 1.38 -10.21 -7.21
N PHE A 220 0.54 -9.68 -8.11
CA PHE A 220 0.45 -8.25 -8.39
C PHE A 220 0.08 -7.45 -7.13
N LEU A 221 -0.95 -7.87 -6.38
CA LEU A 221 -1.34 -7.19 -5.14
C LEU A 221 -0.20 -7.15 -4.11
N ILE A 222 0.51 -8.27 -3.92
CA ILE A 222 1.64 -8.30 -2.99
C ILE A 222 2.77 -7.39 -3.47
N LEU A 223 3.19 -7.51 -4.74
CA LEU A 223 4.30 -6.72 -5.29
C LEU A 223 4.01 -5.21 -5.29
N THR A 224 2.76 -4.81 -5.56
CA THR A 224 2.37 -3.40 -5.54
C THR A 224 2.13 -2.85 -4.12
N GLY A 225 2.01 -3.70 -3.11
CA GLY A 225 1.97 -3.31 -1.70
C GLY A 225 3.36 -3.12 -1.09
N LEU A 226 4.37 -3.86 -1.53
CA LEU A 226 5.72 -3.85 -0.96
C LEU A 226 6.41 -2.46 -0.94
N PRO A 227 6.26 -1.56 -1.93
CA PRO A 227 6.86 -0.22 -1.87
C PRO A 227 6.46 0.62 -0.65
N TRP A 228 5.35 0.28 0.00
CA TRP A 228 4.87 0.94 1.23
C TRP A 228 5.22 0.18 2.52
N SER A 229 5.98 -0.92 2.43
CA SER A 229 6.45 -1.65 3.62
C SER A 229 7.69 -1.00 4.23
N GLY A 230 7.90 -1.24 5.54
CA GLY A 230 8.91 -0.53 6.31
C GLY A 230 10.34 -0.87 5.94
N PHE A 231 10.69 -2.14 5.78
CA PHE A 231 12.07 -2.54 5.52
C PHE A 231 12.40 -2.58 4.02
N TRP A 232 11.64 -3.36 3.27
CA TRP A 232 11.88 -3.54 1.84
C TRP A 232 11.50 -2.27 1.06
N GLY A 233 10.37 -1.65 1.41
CA GLY A 233 9.86 -0.45 0.75
C GLY A 233 10.77 0.75 0.95
N GLU A 234 11.23 1.02 2.18
CA GLU A 234 12.19 2.10 2.45
C GLU A 234 13.50 1.93 1.68
N THR A 235 14.06 0.69 1.66
CA THR A 235 15.29 0.39 0.90
C THR A 235 15.07 0.58 -0.60
N PHE A 236 13.96 0.10 -1.12
CA PHE A 236 13.57 0.26 -2.53
C PHE A 236 13.36 1.73 -2.89
N ALA A 237 12.63 2.49 -2.04
CA ALA A 237 12.37 3.90 -2.25
C ALA A 237 13.67 4.72 -2.33
N GLN A 238 14.63 4.47 -1.46
CA GLN A 238 15.93 5.15 -1.48
C GLN A 238 16.69 4.96 -2.79
N VAL A 239 16.58 3.78 -3.41
CA VAL A 239 17.25 3.50 -4.69
C VAL A 239 16.56 4.19 -5.86
N TRP A 240 15.21 4.20 -5.90
CA TRP A 240 14.45 4.58 -7.08
C TRP A 240 13.91 6.01 -7.07
N ASN A 241 13.72 6.61 -5.91
CA ASN A 241 13.27 8.00 -5.79
C ASN A 241 14.40 9.03 -6.00
N GLN A 242 15.65 8.59 -6.19
CA GLN A 242 16.76 9.47 -6.54
C GLN A 242 16.79 9.87 -8.04
N PHE A 243 15.91 9.33 -8.86
CA PHE A 243 15.88 9.52 -10.31
C PHE A 243 14.72 10.34 -10.85
N PRO A 244 14.07 11.18 -10.07
CA PRO A 244 12.98 11.93 -10.62
C PRO A 244 13.43 13.32 -11.00
N ALA A 245 12.64 13.87 -11.85
CA ALA A 245 12.37 15.28 -11.97
C ALA A 245 13.59 16.18 -11.87
N GLN A 246 13.90 16.78 -12.98
CA GLN A 246 14.80 17.93 -13.06
C GLN A 246 14.26 19.07 -12.21
N MET A 247 14.54 19.03 -10.90
CA MET A 247 14.43 20.23 -10.10
C MET A 247 15.56 21.16 -10.53
N SER A 248 15.21 22.41 -10.87
CA SER A 248 16.21 23.45 -11.15
C SER A 248 17.28 23.43 -10.06
N ASN A 249 18.56 23.35 -10.45
CA ASN A 249 19.67 23.34 -9.50
C ASN A 249 19.78 24.66 -8.73
N ASP A 250 19.11 25.72 -9.20
CA ASP A 250 19.16 27.07 -8.65
C ASP A 250 18.13 27.33 -7.54
N VAL A 251 17.25 26.35 -7.25
CA VAL A 251 16.21 26.49 -6.21
C VAL A 251 16.81 26.15 -4.84
N PRO A 252 16.67 27.02 -3.82
CA PRO A 252 17.08 26.70 -2.46
C PRO A 252 16.34 25.49 -1.92
N LYS A 253 17.09 24.43 -1.55
CA LYS A 253 16.53 23.15 -1.06
C LYS A 253 16.67 23.06 0.45
N SER A 254 15.61 22.60 1.12
CA SER A 254 15.66 22.27 2.53
C SER A 254 16.19 20.85 2.76
N THR A 255 16.46 20.52 4.02
CA THR A 255 16.70 19.14 4.46
C THR A 255 15.40 18.35 4.65
N VAL A 256 14.24 19.03 4.55
CA VAL A 256 12.93 18.43 4.69
C VAL A 256 12.53 17.80 3.36
N LEU A 257 12.12 16.54 3.40
CA LEU A 257 11.64 15.81 2.23
C LEU A 257 10.16 16.13 1.95
N THR A 258 9.78 16.08 0.68
CA THR A 258 8.39 16.29 0.24
C THR A 258 7.44 15.27 0.89
N GLY A 259 7.90 14.04 1.14
CA GLY A 259 7.17 12.99 1.85
C GLY A 259 6.77 13.34 3.29
N SER A 260 7.40 14.37 3.90
CA SER A 260 6.97 14.87 5.23
C SER A 260 5.53 15.38 5.24
N LEU A 261 4.96 15.72 4.08
CA LEU A 261 3.56 16.09 3.94
C LEU A 261 2.61 14.91 4.13
N ASN A 262 3.08 13.66 3.99
CA ASN A 262 2.29 12.44 4.17
C ASN A 262 2.23 11.94 5.64
N GLN A 263 2.90 12.61 6.59
CA GLN A 263 3.10 12.13 7.96
C GLN A 263 1.82 11.91 8.78
N ASN A 264 0.74 12.61 8.46
CA ASN A 264 -0.51 12.51 9.23
C ASN A 264 -1.49 11.44 8.71
N GLY A 265 -0.98 10.49 7.93
CA GLY A 265 -1.74 9.29 7.55
C GLY A 265 -2.63 9.44 6.33
N GLY A 266 -2.57 10.57 5.62
CA GLY A 266 -3.14 10.74 4.29
C GLY A 266 -2.04 10.83 3.24
N GLN A 267 -2.23 10.24 2.07
CA GLN A 267 -1.34 10.49 0.93
C GLN A 267 -1.64 11.89 0.38
N VAL A 268 -0.81 12.85 0.74
CA VAL A 268 -0.88 14.24 0.28
C VAL A 268 -0.11 14.42 -1.03
N VAL A 269 1.07 13.80 -1.11
CA VAL A 269 1.93 13.81 -2.30
C VAL A 269 2.16 12.39 -2.81
N PRO A 270 2.35 12.20 -4.13
CA PRO A 270 2.67 10.90 -4.72
C PRO A 270 3.96 10.28 -4.15
N TRP A 271 4.04 8.96 -4.11
CA TRP A 271 5.22 8.19 -3.69
C TRP A 271 6.46 8.59 -4.50
N ALA A 272 6.30 8.84 -5.79
CA ALA A 272 7.38 9.20 -6.71
C ALA A 272 8.14 10.47 -6.32
N VAL A 273 7.56 11.35 -5.50
CA VAL A 273 8.19 12.62 -5.07
C VAL A 273 8.53 12.65 -3.58
N GLU A 274 8.20 11.62 -2.82
CA GLU A 274 8.39 11.61 -1.35
C GLU A 274 9.83 11.89 -0.92
N GLN A 275 10.80 11.35 -1.65
CA GLN A 275 12.23 11.49 -1.33
C GLN A 275 12.87 12.77 -1.89
N LEU A 276 12.10 13.60 -2.62
CA LEU A 276 12.61 14.87 -3.12
C LEU A 276 12.72 15.89 -1.99
N PRO A 277 13.83 16.63 -1.90
CA PRO A 277 13.93 17.75 -0.96
C PRO A 277 12.94 18.85 -1.36
N MET A 278 12.21 19.39 -0.38
CA MET A 278 11.33 20.53 -0.60
C MET A 278 12.17 21.79 -0.92
N PRO A 279 11.74 22.63 -1.89
CA PRO A 279 12.32 23.94 -2.07
C PRO A 279 12.01 24.86 -0.86
N GLN A 280 12.73 25.96 -0.76
CA GLN A 280 12.53 26.95 0.28
C GLN A 280 12.13 28.30 -0.33
N SER A 281 11.17 28.97 0.30
CA SER A 281 10.90 30.37 0.04
C SER A 281 12.00 31.28 0.57
N SER A 282 12.26 32.36 -0.12
CA SER A 282 13.24 33.37 0.29
C SER A 282 12.54 34.71 0.52
N ALA A 283 12.62 35.23 1.74
CA ALA A 283 12.12 36.56 2.09
C ALA A 283 13.05 37.71 1.63
N SER A 284 14.27 37.41 1.19
CA SER A 284 15.16 38.41 0.62
C SER A 284 14.71 38.72 -0.82
N GLU A 285 14.49 40.03 -1.10
CA GLU A 285 14.47 40.53 -2.47
C GLU A 285 15.62 39.88 -3.22
N HIS A 286 15.30 39.19 -4.32
CA HIS A 286 16.35 38.68 -5.20
C HIS A 286 17.21 39.84 -5.67
N GLN A 287 18.28 40.12 -4.95
CA GLN A 287 19.38 40.88 -5.50
C GLN A 287 19.86 40.05 -6.70
N HIS A 288 19.56 40.55 -7.88
CA HIS A 288 20.19 40.11 -9.11
C HIS A 288 21.71 40.05 -8.84
N HIS A 289 22.27 38.88 -8.58
CA HIS A 289 23.69 38.72 -8.84
C HIS A 289 23.82 38.70 -10.38
N PRO A 290 24.37 39.77 -10.97
CA PRO A 290 24.71 39.74 -12.37
C PRO A 290 25.82 38.68 -12.50
N GLY A 291 25.44 37.53 -13.05
CA GLY A 291 26.41 36.52 -13.49
C GLY A 291 27.40 37.21 -14.44
N LYS A 292 28.66 36.91 -14.26
CA LYS A 292 29.83 37.48 -14.97
C LYS A 292 29.91 37.06 -16.45
N ASP A 293 28.83 36.65 -17.08
CA ASP A 293 28.82 36.37 -18.52
C ASP A 293 27.59 37.00 -19.17
N GLY A 294 27.87 38.00 -20.00
CA GLY A 294 26.88 38.88 -20.62
C GLY A 294 25.97 38.16 -21.60
N ALA A 295 24.77 37.93 -21.19
CA ALA A 295 23.51 37.96 -21.93
C ALA A 295 22.39 37.79 -20.90
N SER A 296 21.78 38.89 -20.45
CA SER A 296 20.55 38.86 -19.65
C SER A 296 19.40 38.31 -20.48
N ALA A 297 19.29 36.98 -20.56
CA ALA A 297 17.98 36.41 -20.85
C ALA A 297 17.13 36.68 -19.59
N ILE A 298 16.09 37.51 -19.76
CA ILE A 298 15.01 37.66 -18.78
C ILE A 298 14.40 36.26 -18.66
N VAL A 299 14.81 35.48 -17.65
CA VAL A 299 14.14 34.21 -17.30
C VAL A 299 12.80 34.67 -16.74
N ILE A 300 11.76 34.62 -17.54
CA ILE A 300 10.38 34.82 -17.09
C ILE A 300 10.08 33.56 -16.26
N ARG A 301 10.25 33.66 -14.95
CA ARG A 301 9.85 32.61 -14.04
C ARG A 301 8.33 32.59 -13.99
N GLU A 302 7.76 31.47 -14.34
CA GLU A 302 6.31 31.27 -14.31
C GLU A 302 5.82 31.33 -12.86
N GLY A 303 4.70 32.04 -12.62
CA GLY A 303 4.16 32.16 -11.28
C GLY A 303 2.91 33.03 -11.22
N ILE A 304 2.56 33.46 -10.03
CA ILE A 304 1.50 34.45 -9.80
C ILE A 304 1.96 35.81 -10.40
N PRO A 305 1.14 36.47 -11.19
CA PRO A 305 1.52 37.76 -11.83
C PRO A 305 1.98 38.78 -10.79
N PRO A 306 3.06 39.54 -11.07
CA PRO A 306 3.53 40.61 -10.18
C PRO A 306 2.42 41.59 -9.80
N GLY A 307 2.37 42.00 -8.53
CA GLY A 307 1.31 42.87 -7.99
C GLY A 307 0.02 42.17 -7.58
N THR A 308 -0.09 40.84 -7.85
CA THR A 308 -1.19 40.04 -7.30
C THR A 308 -0.78 39.53 -5.92
N PRO A 309 -1.62 39.68 -4.88
CA PRO A 309 -1.31 39.13 -3.56
C PRO A 309 -1.12 37.59 -3.59
N VAL A 310 -0.05 37.10 -2.99
CA VAL A 310 0.19 35.66 -2.86
C VAL A 310 -0.64 35.15 -1.69
N ASN A 311 -1.72 34.48 -1.99
CA ASN A 311 -2.65 33.90 -1.02
C ASN A 311 -3.28 32.63 -1.59
N LEU A 312 -4.12 31.95 -0.80
CA LEU A 312 -4.75 30.68 -1.19
C LEU A 312 -5.53 30.81 -2.53
N ASP A 313 -6.25 31.93 -2.75
CA ASP A 313 -7.04 32.14 -3.96
C ASP A 313 -6.16 32.26 -5.21
N SER A 314 -5.05 32.99 -5.13
CA SER A 314 -4.12 33.14 -6.25
C SER A 314 -3.36 31.85 -6.55
N VAL A 315 -2.98 31.09 -5.50
CA VAL A 315 -2.33 29.78 -5.62
C VAL A 315 -3.27 28.77 -6.29
N ILE A 316 -4.54 28.71 -5.88
CA ILE A 316 -5.51 27.80 -6.49
C ILE A 316 -5.79 28.18 -7.95
N ARG A 317 -5.94 29.48 -8.27
CA ARG A 317 -6.09 29.93 -9.66
C ARG A 317 -4.89 29.56 -10.52
N LEU A 318 -3.67 29.72 -10.01
CA LEU A 318 -2.45 29.31 -10.70
C LEU A 318 -2.44 27.79 -10.94
N ALA A 319 -2.77 27.01 -9.92
CA ALA A 319 -2.83 25.54 -10.03
C ALA A 319 -3.83 25.11 -11.12
N GLN A 320 -5.03 25.70 -11.12
CA GLN A 320 -6.06 25.43 -12.13
C GLN A 320 -5.62 25.86 -13.54
N ALA A 321 -4.99 27.02 -13.67
CA ALA A 321 -4.44 27.49 -14.94
C ALA A 321 -3.33 26.57 -15.47
N LYS A 322 -2.58 25.93 -14.57
CA LYS A 322 -1.56 24.91 -14.88
C LYS A 322 -2.11 23.49 -15.02
N GLY A 323 -3.44 23.33 -15.04
CA GLY A 323 -4.10 22.05 -15.31
C GLY A 323 -4.25 21.13 -14.12
N ALA A 324 -4.21 21.64 -12.89
CA ALA A 324 -4.56 20.83 -11.72
C ALA A 324 -6.02 20.37 -11.82
N THR A 325 -6.25 19.06 -11.75
CA THR A 325 -7.58 18.45 -11.83
C THR A 325 -8.30 18.49 -10.49
N ALA A 326 -9.62 18.43 -10.50
CA ALA A 326 -10.43 18.43 -9.29
C ALA A 326 -9.95 17.35 -8.28
N GLY A 327 -9.90 17.73 -7.00
CA GLY A 327 -9.39 16.86 -5.92
C GLY A 327 -7.94 17.11 -5.54
N PHE A 328 -7.27 18.10 -6.19
CA PHE A 328 -5.99 18.56 -5.67
C PHE A 328 -6.16 19.27 -4.32
N ASN A 329 -5.08 19.29 -3.54
CA ASN A 329 -5.01 20.00 -2.28
C ASN A 329 -3.87 21.03 -2.31
N VAL A 330 -3.93 22.01 -1.39
CA VAL A 330 -2.91 23.00 -1.17
C VAL A 330 -2.44 22.93 0.27
N SER A 331 -1.23 22.42 0.50
CA SER A 331 -0.56 22.52 1.79
C SER A 331 -0.04 23.95 2.00
N LEU A 332 -0.32 24.51 3.18
CA LEU A 332 0.07 25.89 3.51
C LEU A 332 1.53 25.97 3.98
N PRO A 333 2.22 27.07 3.70
CA PRO A 333 3.60 27.25 4.11
C PRO A 333 3.73 27.30 5.65
N LYS A 334 4.78 26.65 6.16
CA LYS A 334 5.12 26.66 7.60
C LYS A 334 6.38 27.48 7.82
N GLY A 335 6.28 28.49 8.67
CA GLY A 335 7.42 29.36 9.01
C GLY A 335 7.87 30.27 7.85
N LYS A 336 9.07 30.82 7.97
CA LYS A 336 9.58 31.84 7.03
C LYS A 336 10.08 31.26 5.70
N THR A 337 10.48 30.02 5.68
CA THR A 337 11.04 29.34 4.50
C THR A 337 10.07 28.33 3.87
N GLY A 338 8.87 28.20 4.43
CA GLY A 338 7.86 27.31 3.92
C GLY A 338 7.38 27.70 2.52
N VAL A 339 6.78 26.74 1.80
CA VAL A 339 6.22 26.94 0.46
C VAL A 339 4.78 26.50 0.44
N TYR A 340 3.97 27.08 -0.44
CA TYR A 340 2.72 26.44 -0.83
C TYR A 340 3.04 25.20 -1.65
N THR A 341 2.41 24.07 -1.31
CA THR A 341 2.52 22.85 -2.11
C THR A 341 1.15 22.47 -2.65
N VAL A 342 0.99 22.57 -3.95
CA VAL A 342 -0.18 22.03 -4.65
C VAL A 342 0.11 20.59 -4.97
N SER A 343 -0.75 19.68 -4.53
CA SER A 343 -0.60 18.27 -4.81
C SER A 343 -1.94 17.64 -5.18
N GLY A 344 -1.92 16.76 -6.16
CA GLY A 344 -3.08 15.99 -6.61
C GLY A 344 -2.68 14.56 -6.91
N SER A 345 -3.37 13.62 -6.27
CA SER A 345 -3.26 12.18 -6.54
C SER A 345 -4.62 11.67 -7.06
N PRO A 346 -4.93 11.97 -8.34
CA PRO A 346 -6.20 11.58 -8.95
C PRO A 346 -6.30 10.05 -9.12
N ASN A 347 -7.47 9.59 -9.57
CA ASN A 347 -7.65 8.16 -9.88
C ASN A 347 -6.76 7.67 -11.03
N ASP A 348 -6.40 8.58 -11.94
CA ASP A 348 -5.46 8.37 -13.03
C ASP A 348 -4.11 9.02 -12.69
N PRO A 349 -3.06 8.24 -12.38
CA PRO A 349 -1.74 8.77 -12.02
C PRO A 349 -1.10 9.65 -13.11
N THR A 350 -1.51 9.51 -14.36
CA THR A 350 -1.00 10.36 -15.45
C THR A 350 -1.35 11.85 -15.28
N GLN A 351 -2.30 12.15 -14.40
CA GLN A 351 -2.74 13.50 -14.06
C GLN A 351 -2.17 14.02 -12.72
N GLU A 352 -1.22 13.31 -12.14
CA GLU A 352 -0.57 13.72 -10.90
C GLU A 352 0.19 15.03 -11.06
N ILE A 353 0.13 15.82 -10.00
CA ILE A 353 0.80 17.11 -9.88
C ILE A 353 1.43 17.24 -8.49
N THR A 354 2.67 17.74 -8.45
CA THR A 354 3.28 18.26 -7.23
C THR A 354 4.00 19.56 -7.61
N MET A 355 3.45 20.70 -7.18
CA MET A 355 3.98 22.01 -7.51
C MET A 355 4.25 22.79 -6.23
N HIS A 356 5.47 23.31 -6.09
CA HIS A 356 5.90 24.13 -4.97
C HIS A 356 5.96 25.61 -5.41
N ILE A 357 5.34 26.50 -4.63
CA ILE A 357 5.19 27.91 -4.94
C ILE A 357 5.75 28.72 -3.78
N ASP A 358 6.59 29.70 -4.08
CA ASP A 358 7.16 30.64 -3.10
C ASP A 358 6.03 31.43 -2.40
N GLN A 359 6.07 31.50 -1.06
CA GLN A 359 5.02 32.14 -0.28
C GLN A 359 5.02 33.67 -0.38
N TYR A 360 6.13 34.30 -0.84
CA TYR A 360 6.28 35.75 -0.92
C TYR A 360 6.13 36.26 -2.33
N THR A 361 6.77 35.61 -3.29
CA THR A 361 6.81 36.04 -4.69
C THR A 361 5.73 35.40 -5.54
N GLY A 362 5.20 34.26 -5.13
CA GLY A 362 4.27 33.46 -5.93
C GLY A 362 4.92 32.75 -7.12
N GLU A 363 6.25 32.70 -7.17
CA GLU A 363 7.02 32.01 -8.20
C GLU A 363 6.88 30.51 -8.04
N VAL A 364 6.76 29.77 -9.16
CA VAL A 364 6.79 28.31 -9.15
C VAL A 364 8.24 27.83 -9.02
N LEU A 365 8.56 27.30 -7.85
CA LEU A 365 9.90 26.81 -7.53
C LEU A 365 10.17 25.42 -8.09
N ALA A 366 9.14 24.58 -8.17
CA ALA A 366 9.19 23.28 -8.80
C ALA A 366 7.78 22.87 -9.26
N ASP A 367 7.67 22.21 -10.41
CA ASP A 367 6.45 21.64 -10.96
C ASP A 367 6.77 20.24 -11.48
N VAL A 368 6.40 19.22 -10.72
CA VAL A 368 6.72 17.82 -10.98
C VAL A 368 5.46 17.10 -11.43
N ARG A 369 5.54 16.46 -12.57
CA ARG A 369 4.42 15.80 -13.25
C ARG A 369 4.75 14.34 -13.57
N TRP A 370 3.73 13.59 -13.94
CA TRP A 370 3.89 12.21 -14.42
C TRP A 370 4.98 12.03 -15.49
N GLN A 371 5.07 12.95 -16.45
CA GLN A 371 6.07 12.87 -17.53
C GLN A 371 7.51 12.89 -17.01
N ASP A 372 7.73 13.55 -15.87
CA ASP A 372 9.05 13.70 -15.25
C ASP A 372 9.48 12.46 -14.48
N TYR A 373 8.57 11.52 -14.23
CA TYR A 373 8.88 10.28 -13.54
C TYR A 373 9.66 9.32 -14.45
N GLY A 374 10.62 8.62 -13.86
CA GLY A 374 11.25 7.47 -14.49
C GLY A 374 10.29 6.28 -14.64
N PHE A 375 10.73 5.23 -15.32
CA PHE A 375 9.93 4.02 -15.57
C PHE A 375 9.43 3.35 -14.27
N VAL A 376 10.31 3.22 -13.26
CA VAL A 376 9.96 2.51 -12.02
C VAL A 376 8.95 3.30 -11.16
N PRO A 377 9.13 4.61 -10.88
CA PRO A 377 8.09 5.40 -10.25
C PRO A 377 6.74 5.36 -10.99
N LYS A 378 6.73 5.43 -12.33
CA LYS A 378 5.50 5.26 -13.12
C LYS A 378 4.83 3.91 -12.88
N ALA A 379 5.61 2.83 -12.84
CA ALA A 379 5.09 1.50 -12.59
C ALA A 379 4.54 1.35 -11.17
N VAL A 380 5.18 1.97 -10.18
CA VAL A 380 4.72 1.97 -8.77
C VAL A 380 3.42 2.74 -8.63
N GLU A 381 3.33 3.98 -9.16
CA GLU A 381 2.10 4.79 -9.09
C GLU A 381 0.92 4.13 -9.82
N LEU A 382 1.16 3.60 -11.02
CA LEU A 382 0.14 2.86 -11.74
C LEU A 382 -0.26 1.58 -10.98
N GLY A 383 0.72 0.88 -10.44
CA GLY A 383 0.50 -0.34 -9.66
C GLY A 383 -0.38 -0.09 -8.44
N ILE A 384 -0.11 0.97 -7.67
CA ILE A 384 -0.92 1.31 -6.49
C ILE A 384 -2.31 1.81 -6.88
N ALA A 385 -2.45 2.58 -7.96
CA ALA A 385 -3.75 3.05 -8.43
C ALA A 385 -4.66 1.87 -8.83
N VAL A 386 -4.10 0.84 -9.48
CA VAL A 386 -4.81 -0.40 -9.81
C VAL A 386 -5.09 -1.21 -8.53
N HIS A 387 -4.11 -1.37 -7.63
CA HIS A 387 -4.27 -2.08 -6.34
C HIS A 387 -5.40 -1.49 -5.49
N MET A 388 -5.48 -0.17 -5.43
CA MET A 388 -6.52 0.55 -4.69
C MET A 388 -7.88 0.59 -5.42
N GLY A 389 -8.00 -0.01 -6.59
CA GLY A 389 -9.24 -0.03 -7.36
C GLY A 389 -9.63 1.29 -7.99
N LYS A 390 -8.69 2.23 -8.19
CA LYS A 390 -8.94 3.59 -8.66
C LYS A 390 -8.90 3.72 -10.19
N TYR A 391 -7.88 3.16 -10.83
CA TYR A 391 -7.47 3.50 -12.21
C TYR A 391 -8.55 3.21 -13.26
N PHE A 392 -9.17 2.02 -13.22
CA PHE A 392 -10.24 1.64 -14.16
C PHE A 392 -11.65 1.79 -13.55
N GLY A 393 -11.81 2.63 -12.52
CA GLY A 393 -13.09 2.88 -11.88
C GLY A 393 -13.72 1.63 -11.26
N PHE A 394 -15.06 1.50 -11.37
CA PHE A 394 -15.81 0.43 -10.73
C PHE A 394 -15.39 -0.98 -11.20
N GLY A 395 -14.98 -1.14 -12.47
CA GLY A 395 -14.45 -2.43 -12.97
C GLY A 395 -13.19 -2.87 -12.23
N ASN A 396 -12.31 -1.92 -11.92
CA ASN A 396 -11.11 -2.18 -11.11
C ASN A 396 -11.47 -2.55 -9.66
N GLN A 397 -12.45 -1.88 -9.05
CA GLN A 397 -12.93 -2.25 -7.72
C GLN A 397 -13.45 -3.71 -7.70
N LEU A 398 -14.22 -4.11 -8.69
CA LEU A 398 -14.72 -5.50 -8.79
C LEU A 398 -13.60 -6.51 -8.98
N LEU A 399 -12.57 -6.19 -9.77
CA LEU A 399 -11.41 -7.06 -9.96
C LEU A 399 -10.62 -7.25 -8.66
N MET A 400 -10.39 -6.17 -7.92
CA MET A 400 -9.69 -6.24 -6.63
C MET A 400 -10.54 -6.92 -5.55
N LEU A 401 -11.85 -6.69 -5.54
CA LEU A 401 -12.79 -7.43 -4.68
C LEU A 401 -12.71 -8.93 -4.96
N PHE A 402 -12.73 -9.32 -6.24
CA PHE A 402 -12.57 -10.72 -6.64
C PHE A 402 -11.25 -11.31 -6.11
N ALA A 403 -10.13 -10.58 -6.23
CA ALA A 403 -8.85 -11.01 -5.71
C ALA A 403 -8.89 -11.25 -4.19
N CYS A 404 -9.44 -10.31 -3.43
CA CYS A 404 -9.60 -10.45 -1.98
C CYS A 404 -10.47 -11.66 -1.60
N VAL A 405 -11.59 -11.86 -2.29
CA VAL A 405 -12.47 -13.03 -2.07
C VAL A 405 -11.73 -14.33 -2.35
N VAL A 406 -10.95 -14.40 -3.43
CA VAL A 406 -10.13 -15.58 -3.73
C VAL A 406 -9.09 -15.83 -2.64
N VAL A 407 -8.41 -14.81 -2.13
CA VAL A 407 -7.46 -14.95 -1.01
C VAL A 407 -8.18 -15.54 0.22
N ILE A 408 -9.36 -15.06 0.56
CA ILE A 408 -10.16 -15.61 1.68
C ILE A 408 -10.49 -17.08 1.42
N ILE A 409 -10.91 -17.43 0.20
CA ILE A 409 -11.21 -18.84 -0.17
C ILE A 409 -9.94 -19.72 -0.01
N LEU A 410 -8.78 -19.24 -0.46
CA LEU A 410 -7.51 -19.95 -0.33
C LEU A 410 -7.13 -20.17 1.14
N CYS A 411 -7.27 -19.16 1.97
CA CYS A 411 -7.00 -19.25 3.40
C CYS A 411 -7.94 -20.25 4.09
N VAL A 412 -9.25 -20.11 3.88
CA VAL A 412 -10.26 -20.98 4.49
C VAL A 412 -10.10 -22.43 4.01
N SER A 413 -9.94 -22.65 2.70
CA SER A 413 -9.75 -23.99 2.15
C SER A 413 -8.45 -24.62 2.63
N GLY A 414 -7.36 -23.86 2.77
CA GLY A 414 -6.10 -24.29 3.34
C GLY A 414 -6.24 -24.76 4.79
N LEU A 415 -6.95 -23.98 5.63
CA LEU A 415 -7.26 -24.34 7.02
C LEU A 415 -8.10 -25.61 7.10
N VAL A 416 -9.13 -25.75 6.26
CA VAL A 416 -9.98 -26.93 6.23
C VAL A 416 -9.18 -28.17 5.82
N LEU A 417 -8.33 -28.06 4.81
CA LEU A 417 -7.46 -29.15 4.38
C LEU A 417 -6.48 -29.56 5.49
N TRP A 418 -5.89 -28.60 6.18
CA TRP A 418 -5.06 -28.88 7.33
C TRP A 418 -5.85 -29.58 8.44
N TRP A 419 -7.02 -29.06 8.81
CA TRP A 419 -7.86 -29.64 9.86
C TRP A 419 -8.27 -31.08 9.56
N GLN A 420 -8.59 -31.41 8.31
CA GLN A 420 -8.95 -32.77 7.88
C GLN A 420 -7.76 -33.75 7.87
N ARG A 421 -6.53 -33.25 7.87
CA ARG A 421 -5.31 -34.07 7.81
C ARG A 421 -4.64 -34.27 9.13
N ARG A 422 -4.79 -33.34 10.06
CA ARG A 422 -4.07 -33.38 11.31
C ARG A 422 -4.42 -34.64 12.15
N PRO A 423 -3.43 -35.38 12.69
CA PRO A 423 -3.67 -36.39 13.69
C PRO A 423 -4.24 -35.78 14.98
N ALA A 424 -5.01 -36.54 15.74
CA ALA A 424 -5.50 -36.06 17.03
C ALA A 424 -4.36 -35.67 17.96
N GLY A 425 -4.37 -34.44 18.50
CA GLY A 425 -3.37 -33.96 19.43
C GLY A 425 -2.02 -33.53 18.82
N ARG A 426 -1.88 -33.51 17.48
CA ARG A 426 -0.66 -33.06 16.79
C ARG A 426 -0.96 -32.04 15.70
N ILE A 427 0.06 -31.25 15.32
CA ILE A 427 -0.06 -30.29 14.21
C ILE A 427 -0.11 -30.99 12.85
N GLY A 428 0.39 -32.23 12.77
CA GLY A 428 0.34 -33.06 11.55
C GLY A 428 1.29 -32.57 10.46
N VAL A 429 2.50 -32.28 10.89
CA VAL A 429 3.57 -31.82 9.98
C VAL A 429 4.00 -32.99 9.08
N PRO A 430 4.25 -32.72 7.78
CA PRO A 430 4.84 -33.72 6.89
C PRO A 430 6.21 -34.18 7.38
N THR A 431 6.48 -35.49 7.37
CA THR A 431 7.76 -36.07 7.83
C THR A 431 8.96 -35.54 7.04
N LEU A 432 10.10 -35.34 7.73
CA LEU A 432 11.37 -34.96 7.09
C LEU A 432 11.86 -36.09 6.17
N PRO A 433 12.44 -35.75 4.99
CA PRO A 433 13.16 -36.71 4.18
C PRO A 433 14.46 -37.19 4.92
N GLU A 434 14.74 -38.48 4.96
CA GLU A 434 15.87 -39.04 5.70
C GLU A 434 17.26 -38.78 5.07
N HIS A 435 17.37 -38.33 3.81
CA HIS A 435 18.63 -38.12 3.10
C HIS A 435 19.02 -36.66 2.93
N VAL A 436 20.04 -36.25 3.71
CA VAL A 436 20.62 -34.91 3.77
C VAL A 436 21.33 -34.49 2.43
N GLN A 437 21.71 -35.44 1.60
CA GLN A 437 22.54 -35.19 0.41
C GLN A 437 21.84 -34.34 -0.71
N GLN A 438 20.53 -34.12 -0.62
CA GLN A 438 19.72 -33.39 -1.60
C GLN A 438 19.38 -31.96 -1.17
N TRP A 439 20.00 -31.45 -0.11
CA TRP A 439 19.72 -30.12 0.45
C TRP A 439 20.34 -28.96 -0.32
N LYS A 440 21.22 -29.18 -1.29
CA LYS A 440 21.91 -28.11 -2.05
C LYS A 440 20.93 -27.20 -2.75
N THR A 441 19.97 -27.73 -3.52
CA THR A 441 18.97 -26.93 -4.23
C THR A 441 18.05 -26.15 -3.29
N PRO A 442 17.42 -26.76 -2.26
CA PRO A 442 16.69 -26.01 -1.25
C PRO A 442 17.51 -24.89 -0.60
N LEU A 443 18.76 -25.14 -0.24
CA LEU A 443 19.62 -24.17 0.42
C LEU A 443 19.95 -22.97 -0.49
N VAL A 444 20.17 -23.19 -1.78
CA VAL A 444 20.35 -22.12 -2.76
C VAL A 444 19.08 -21.28 -2.91
N ILE A 445 17.91 -21.92 -2.98
CA ILE A 445 16.62 -21.21 -3.05
C ILE A 445 16.41 -20.35 -1.80
N VAL A 446 16.66 -20.91 -0.61
CA VAL A 446 16.56 -20.17 0.65
C VAL A 446 17.54 -19.00 0.70
N ALA A 447 18.77 -19.17 0.24
CA ALA A 447 19.77 -18.10 0.16
C ALA A 447 19.32 -16.98 -0.79
N ILE A 448 18.79 -17.32 -1.97
CA ILE A 448 18.25 -16.34 -2.92
C ILE A 448 17.05 -15.61 -2.34
N LEU A 449 16.11 -16.32 -1.74
CA LEU A 449 14.94 -15.71 -1.08
C LEU A 449 15.37 -14.80 0.07
N GLY A 450 16.36 -15.20 0.87
CA GLY A 450 16.90 -14.37 1.95
C GLY A 450 17.63 -13.12 1.46
N LEU A 451 18.23 -13.16 0.27
CA LEU A 451 18.86 -11.99 -0.35
C LEU A 451 17.82 -11.02 -0.92
N VAL A 452 16.81 -11.54 -1.60
CA VAL A 452 15.74 -10.73 -2.23
C VAL A 452 14.78 -10.18 -1.19
N PHE A 453 14.47 -10.98 -0.16
CA PHE A 453 13.58 -10.65 0.95
C PHE A 453 14.31 -10.84 2.29
N PRO A 454 15.06 -9.85 2.78
CA PRO A 454 15.90 -9.99 3.97
C PRO A 454 15.14 -10.45 5.21
N LEU A 455 13.90 -9.99 5.42
CA LEU A 455 13.07 -10.43 6.55
C LEU A 455 12.73 -11.94 6.47
N VAL A 456 12.54 -12.48 5.26
CA VAL A 456 12.36 -13.95 5.07
C VAL A 456 13.64 -14.68 5.47
N GLY A 457 14.80 -14.20 5.00
CA GLY A 457 16.10 -14.75 5.38
C GLY A 457 16.30 -14.75 6.91
N PHE A 458 16.03 -13.63 7.55
CA PHE A 458 16.13 -13.48 8.99
C PHE A 458 15.16 -14.42 9.74
N SER A 459 13.90 -14.52 9.27
CA SER A 459 12.90 -15.43 9.86
C SER A 459 13.33 -16.91 9.77
N LEU A 460 13.92 -17.31 8.64
CA LEU A 460 14.43 -18.67 8.46
C LEU A 460 15.58 -19.00 9.43
N VAL A 461 16.54 -18.09 9.58
CA VAL A 461 17.63 -18.24 10.55
C VAL A 461 17.06 -18.33 11.97
N THR A 462 16.09 -17.46 12.29
CA THR A 462 15.43 -17.47 13.61
C THR A 462 14.73 -18.80 13.88
N VAL A 463 13.96 -19.33 12.91
CA VAL A 463 13.27 -20.61 13.04
C VAL A 463 14.26 -21.76 13.20
N LEU A 464 15.37 -21.77 12.44
CA LEU A 464 16.41 -22.79 12.57
C LEU A 464 17.10 -22.75 13.94
N LEU A 465 17.39 -21.56 14.46
CA LEU A 465 17.96 -21.40 15.80
C LEU A 465 16.99 -21.85 16.89
N LEU A 466 15.70 -21.50 16.78
CA LEU A 466 14.67 -21.92 17.71
C LEU A 466 14.48 -23.45 17.67
N ASP A 467 14.50 -24.06 16.48
CA ASP A 467 14.42 -25.49 16.34
C ASP A 467 15.62 -26.18 17.03
N TYR A 468 16.84 -25.71 16.75
CA TYR A 468 18.06 -26.28 17.33
C TYR A 468 18.19 -26.04 18.83
N LEU A 469 17.86 -24.85 19.34
CA LEU A 469 18.08 -24.46 20.74
C LEU A 469 16.92 -24.86 21.67
N VAL A 470 15.69 -24.89 21.17
CA VAL A 470 14.48 -25.03 21.99
C VAL A 470 13.67 -26.27 21.61
N ILE A 471 13.23 -26.40 20.36
CA ILE A 471 12.27 -27.43 19.96
C ILE A 471 12.89 -28.82 20.08
N SER A 472 14.13 -29.00 19.61
CA SER A 472 14.85 -30.25 19.67
C SER A 472 15.20 -30.67 21.11
N ARG A 473 15.27 -29.73 22.07
CA ARG A 473 15.64 -29.98 23.47
C ARG A 473 14.46 -30.10 24.43
N VAL A 474 13.25 -29.67 24.04
CA VAL A 474 12.06 -29.76 24.89
C VAL A 474 11.17 -30.89 24.39
N PRO A 475 11.11 -32.06 25.12
CA PRO A 475 10.41 -33.27 24.66
C PRO A 475 8.92 -33.06 24.39
N PHE A 476 8.28 -32.16 25.14
CA PHE A 476 6.87 -31.81 24.92
C PHE A 476 6.65 -31.11 23.56
N LEU A 477 7.47 -30.08 23.23
CA LEU A 477 7.38 -29.37 21.96
C LEU A 477 7.69 -30.29 20.78
N ASN A 478 8.71 -31.11 20.90
CA ASN A 478 9.06 -32.12 19.88
C ASN A 478 7.89 -33.09 19.61
N ARG A 479 7.17 -33.51 20.66
CA ARG A 479 6.03 -34.45 20.55
C ARG A 479 4.78 -33.80 19.94
N VAL A 480 4.57 -32.49 20.16
CA VAL A 480 3.42 -31.73 19.61
C VAL A 480 3.66 -31.33 18.17
N LEU A 481 4.91 -31.01 17.82
CA LEU A 481 5.27 -30.50 16.48
C LEU A 481 5.55 -31.65 15.49
N ASN A 482 6.09 -32.77 15.94
CA ASN A 482 6.35 -33.96 15.15
C ASN A 482 5.36 -35.08 15.49
#